data_ebbe0a82659ae307012b0aadeba5c843
#
_entry.id   ebbe0a82659ae307012b0aadeba5c843
#
_cell.length_a   1.000
_cell.length_b   1.000
_cell.length_c   1.000
_cell.angle_alpha   90.00
_cell.angle_beta   90.00
_cell.angle_gamma   90.00
#
_symmetry.space_group_name_H-M   'P 1'
#
loop_
_entity.id
_entity.type
_entity.pdbx_description
1 polymer ?
#
loop_
_entity_poly.entity_id
_entity_poly.type
_entity_poly.pdbx_seq_one_letter_code
_entity_poly.pdbx_strand_id
1 'polypeptide(L)'
;EEYKAIIARLKDEQAADYKLKPLHTHYFRGDYTLHVRPGYTFDVRTVSTRTMRCEYGNGENLKTYFMSDGCTNIVTQGNEYANIFPAWNWRRIPGTTAPQLDTIPMAASDWQTRGTSTFAGGVSDSIYGVSAYAYMDNYAGVNTGAKKAWFFFDNEVVCLGSGINSTSYAPVYTTINQCLLDDKNILLSQNKQQTTIKKGEFSYDSPDWVLHNGIGYIFPQGGRIFLCNQQQTGSWYDINHTESKEMQQREVFTLGFNHGTNPRNATYAYIIAPGITSARQMNAYNKKNGIEILANTDAMQIVRNKKLNIWQMVFYREGTFTHKDITVKVDKACALMLKDIYQSSAELHIADPAQSQSCIKVDVYIPKVSKNTRSILCDFEKTGIYAGASKKYSCLLYTSDAADE
;
A
#
# COMPACT_ATOMS: atom_id res chain seq x y z
N GLU A 1 -0.19 37.72 -9.62
CA GLU A 1 -0.91 37.16 -10.79
C GLU A 1 -1.44 35.77 -10.53
N GLU A 2 -0.64 34.85 -9.97
CA GLU A 2 -1.03 33.44 -9.71
C GLU A 2 -2.23 33.34 -8.77
N TYR A 3 -2.24 34.08 -7.67
CA TYR A 3 -3.39 34.09 -6.73
C TYR A 3 -4.68 34.62 -7.36
N LYS A 4 -4.58 35.60 -8.27
CA LYS A 4 -5.77 36.08 -9.00
C LYS A 4 -6.35 35.01 -9.93
N ALA A 5 -5.49 34.26 -10.61
CA ALA A 5 -5.89 33.15 -11.46
C ALA A 5 -6.56 32.02 -10.63
N ILE A 6 -6.05 31.71 -9.45
CA ILE A 6 -6.64 30.75 -8.53
C ILE A 6 -8.03 31.22 -8.06
N ILE A 7 -8.16 32.49 -7.65
CA ILE A 7 -9.43 33.07 -7.20
C ILE A 7 -10.46 33.08 -8.35
N ALA A 8 -10.07 33.44 -9.56
CA ALA A 8 -10.95 33.43 -10.73
C ALA A 8 -11.47 32.01 -10.99
N ARG A 9 -10.59 31.01 -10.92
CA ARG A 9 -10.92 29.59 -11.12
C ARG A 9 -11.85 29.03 -10.03
N LEU A 10 -11.65 29.43 -8.77
CA LEU A 10 -12.53 29.03 -7.66
C LEU A 10 -13.92 29.67 -7.71
N LYS A 11 -14.05 30.79 -8.43
CA LYS A 11 -15.33 31.49 -8.65
C LYS A 11 -16.05 31.01 -9.91
N ASP A 12 -15.40 30.20 -10.75
CA ASP A 12 -16.00 29.63 -11.96
C ASP A 12 -16.93 28.49 -11.54
N GLU A 13 -18.20 28.59 -11.85
CA GLU A 13 -19.20 27.56 -11.56
C GLU A 13 -19.08 26.33 -12.47
N GLN A 14 -18.25 26.40 -13.53
CA GLN A 14 -17.97 25.26 -14.37
C GLN A 14 -16.89 24.39 -13.74
N ALA A 15 -17.15 23.07 -13.70
CA ALA A 15 -16.15 22.10 -13.26
C ALA A 15 -14.88 22.22 -14.10
N ALA A 16 -13.79 22.62 -13.47
CA ALA A 16 -12.49 22.63 -14.14
C ALA A 16 -12.05 21.18 -14.40
N ASP A 17 -11.72 20.85 -15.64
CA ASP A 17 -11.06 19.57 -15.96
C ASP A 17 -9.62 19.59 -15.44
N TYR A 18 -9.47 19.23 -14.18
CA TYR A 18 -8.16 19.07 -13.55
C TYR A 18 -7.55 17.74 -14.00
N LYS A 19 -6.79 17.77 -15.08
CA LYS A 19 -5.93 16.67 -15.46
C LYS A 19 -4.85 16.50 -14.39
N LEU A 20 -5.04 15.53 -13.50
CA LEU A 20 -4.03 15.16 -12.52
C LEU A 20 -2.76 14.72 -13.26
N LYS A 21 -1.63 15.37 -12.95
CA LYS A 21 -0.33 14.92 -13.48
C LYS A 21 0.13 13.70 -12.70
N PRO A 22 0.70 12.67 -13.37
CA PRO A 22 1.31 11.55 -12.68
C PRO A 22 2.34 12.01 -11.66
N LEU A 23 2.19 11.52 -10.42
CA LEU A 23 3.10 11.83 -9.31
C LEU A 23 3.16 10.61 -8.38
N HIS A 24 4.35 10.29 -7.90
CA HIS A 24 4.54 9.41 -6.76
C HIS A 24 5.49 10.08 -5.77
N THR A 25 5.05 10.24 -4.53
CA THR A 25 5.87 10.87 -3.49
C THR A 25 5.78 10.06 -2.20
N HIS A 26 6.93 9.70 -1.66
CA HIS A 26 7.03 9.22 -0.29
C HIS A 26 7.50 10.37 0.61
N TYR A 27 6.62 10.82 1.50
CA TYR A 27 6.91 11.83 2.51
C TYR A 27 7.62 11.18 3.70
N PHE A 28 8.93 10.96 3.56
CA PHE A 28 9.75 10.17 4.47
C PHE A 28 9.80 10.70 5.91
N ARG A 29 9.48 11.96 6.15
CA ARG A 29 9.35 12.54 7.49
C ARG A 29 7.98 12.32 8.11
N GLY A 30 6.98 12.02 7.31
CA GLY A 30 5.60 11.83 7.72
C GLY A 30 5.13 10.38 7.65
N ASP A 31 5.97 9.44 7.22
CA ASP A 31 5.61 8.04 6.97
C ASP A 31 4.34 7.92 6.09
N TYR A 32 4.24 8.78 5.06
CA TYR A 32 3.08 8.88 4.18
C TYR A 32 3.49 8.78 2.72
N THR A 33 2.72 8.06 1.93
CA THR A 33 2.94 7.90 0.49
C THR A 33 1.70 8.37 -0.27
N LEU A 34 1.91 9.17 -1.31
CA LEU A 34 0.88 9.61 -2.23
C LEU A 34 1.24 9.19 -3.65
N HIS A 35 0.32 8.55 -4.33
CA HIS A 35 0.41 8.15 -5.72
C HIS A 35 -0.77 8.72 -6.51
N VAL A 36 -0.48 9.53 -7.53
CA VAL A 36 -1.46 10.23 -8.35
C VAL A 36 -1.35 9.77 -9.78
N ARG A 37 -2.48 9.45 -10.39
CA ARG A 37 -2.65 9.13 -11.80
C ARG A 37 -3.84 9.90 -12.38
N PRO A 38 -3.93 10.09 -13.68
CA PRO A 38 -5.04 10.83 -14.29
C PRO A 38 -6.43 10.34 -13.90
N GLY A 39 -6.58 9.04 -13.61
CA GLY A 39 -7.87 8.42 -13.28
C GLY A 39 -8.04 8.04 -11.82
N TYR A 40 -7.03 8.21 -10.96
CA TYR A 40 -7.15 7.87 -9.55
C TYR A 40 -6.02 8.46 -8.70
N THR A 41 -6.27 8.53 -7.40
CA THR A 41 -5.23 8.68 -6.38
C THR A 41 -5.23 7.50 -5.43
N PHE A 42 -4.06 7.15 -4.92
CA PHE A 42 -3.90 6.14 -3.88
C PHE A 42 -2.89 6.64 -2.85
N ASP A 43 -3.23 6.51 -1.59
CA ASP A 43 -2.32 6.88 -0.53
C ASP A 43 -2.14 5.76 0.50
N VAL A 44 -1.03 5.85 1.24
CA VAL A 44 -0.70 4.94 2.34
C VAL A 44 -0.20 5.74 3.53
N ARG A 45 -0.84 5.58 4.67
CA ARG A 45 -0.38 6.10 5.95
C ARG A 45 0.20 4.97 6.80
N THR A 46 1.48 5.07 7.11
CA THR A 46 2.18 4.18 8.05
C THR A 46 2.62 4.97 9.29
N VAL A 47 3.15 4.28 10.28
CA VAL A 47 3.67 4.88 11.51
C VAL A 47 4.96 4.20 11.96
N SER A 48 5.92 4.99 12.39
CA SER A 48 7.18 4.50 12.93
C SER A 48 7.43 5.07 14.33
N THR A 49 8.58 4.71 14.92
CA THR A 49 9.07 5.34 16.16
C THR A 49 9.35 6.84 15.99
N ARG A 50 9.34 7.36 14.76
CA ARG A 50 9.58 8.77 14.42
C ARG A 50 8.31 9.59 14.34
N THR A 51 7.13 8.95 14.12
CA THR A 51 5.85 9.62 13.89
C THR A 51 4.79 9.21 14.91
N MET A 52 3.74 10.03 15.06
CA MET A 52 2.61 9.74 15.93
C MET A 52 1.63 8.80 15.24
N ARG A 53 1.12 7.82 16.00
CA ARG A 53 0.12 6.84 15.56
C ARG A 53 -1.23 7.50 15.34
N CYS A 54 -1.73 8.15 16.37
CA CYS A 54 -2.99 8.88 16.36
C CYS A 54 -2.89 10.06 17.31
N GLU A 55 -3.65 11.07 17.03
CA GLU A 55 -3.96 12.15 17.95
C GLU A 55 -5.18 11.73 18.75
N TYR A 56 -5.04 11.60 20.06
CA TYR A 56 -6.08 11.15 20.97
C TYR A 56 -6.06 12.01 22.22
N GLY A 57 -7.22 12.54 22.61
CA GLY A 57 -7.37 13.36 23.80
C GLY A 57 -8.61 14.24 23.73
N ASN A 58 -8.98 14.90 24.81
CA ASN A 58 -10.14 15.81 24.89
C ASN A 58 -11.49 15.21 24.45
N GLY A 59 -11.64 13.88 24.43
CA GLY A 59 -12.81 13.22 23.90
C GLY A 59 -12.88 13.17 22.36
N GLU A 60 -11.75 13.38 21.68
CA GLU A 60 -11.62 13.37 20.23
C GLU A 60 -10.83 12.14 19.76
N ASN A 61 -11.03 11.77 18.49
CA ASN A 61 -10.35 10.66 17.81
C ASN A 61 -10.48 9.30 18.51
N LEU A 62 -11.63 9.04 19.12
CA LEU A 62 -11.87 7.91 20.04
C LEU A 62 -11.76 6.53 19.38
N LYS A 63 -11.86 6.43 18.05
CA LYS A 63 -11.82 5.16 17.29
C LYS A 63 -10.62 5.05 16.35
N THR A 64 -9.71 6.02 16.32
CA THR A 64 -8.67 6.15 15.28
C THR A 64 -7.41 5.31 15.54
N TYR A 65 -7.41 4.41 16.52
CA TYR A 65 -6.21 3.66 16.93
C TYR A 65 -5.45 3.00 15.76
N PHE A 66 -6.15 2.38 14.82
CA PHE A 66 -5.55 1.68 13.68
C PHE A 66 -5.29 2.56 12.43
N MET A 67 -5.60 3.86 12.47
CA MET A 67 -5.54 4.76 11.30
C MET A 67 -4.15 4.91 10.67
N SER A 68 -3.08 4.55 11.38
CA SER A 68 -1.71 4.66 10.86
C SER A 68 -1.05 3.31 10.59
N ASP A 69 -1.78 2.19 10.69
CA ASP A 69 -1.20 0.86 10.56
C ASP A 69 -1.19 0.35 9.10
N GLY A 70 -0.82 1.24 8.18
CA GLY A 70 -0.88 1.00 6.75
C GLY A 70 -2.27 1.28 6.18
N CYS A 71 -2.97 2.30 6.72
CA CYS A 71 -4.23 2.78 6.15
C CYS A 71 -4.02 3.23 4.70
N THR A 72 -4.97 2.86 3.84
CA THR A 72 -4.96 3.22 2.42
C THR A 72 -6.28 3.83 2.01
N ASN A 73 -6.25 4.76 1.06
CA ASN A 73 -7.43 5.22 0.36
C ASN A 73 -7.22 5.09 -1.14
N ILE A 74 -8.25 4.69 -1.84
CA ILE A 74 -8.33 4.69 -3.29
C ILE A 74 -9.47 5.61 -3.72
N VAL A 75 -9.15 6.66 -4.44
CA VAL A 75 -10.10 7.69 -4.85
C VAL A 75 -10.09 7.81 -6.37
N THR A 76 -11.26 7.62 -6.96
CA THR A 76 -11.49 7.72 -8.41
C THR A 76 -12.48 8.84 -8.76
N GLN A 77 -13.43 9.13 -7.86
CA GLN A 77 -14.48 10.14 -8.05
C GLN A 77 -14.46 11.23 -6.97
N GLY A 78 -13.92 10.95 -5.78
CA GLY A 78 -13.77 11.88 -4.67
C GLY A 78 -14.84 11.75 -3.57
N ASN A 79 -15.86 10.92 -3.75
CA ASN A 79 -16.92 10.72 -2.79
C ASN A 79 -16.91 9.36 -2.08
N GLU A 80 -15.94 8.50 -2.37
CA GLU A 80 -15.87 7.12 -1.89
C GLU A 80 -15.95 7.00 -0.37
N TYR A 81 -15.45 8.01 0.35
CA TYR A 81 -15.37 8.04 1.80
C TYR A 81 -16.17 9.22 2.42
N ALA A 82 -16.96 9.94 1.62
CA ALA A 82 -17.67 11.14 2.07
C ALA A 82 -18.65 10.84 3.20
N ASN A 83 -18.44 11.44 4.37
CA ASN A 83 -19.27 11.27 5.56
C ASN A 83 -19.52 9.80 5.98
N ILE A 84 -18.58 8.89 5.71
CA ILE A 84 -18.71 7.46 6.04
C ILE A 84 -18.33 7.18 7.51
N PHE A 85 -17.49 7.99 8.13
CA PHE A 85 -16.81 7.68 9.39
C PHE A 85 -17.73 7.36 10.57
N PRO A 86 -18.91 7.98 10.74
CA PRO A 86 -19.85 7.57 11.80
C PRO A 86 -20.27 6.12 11.71
N ALA A 87 -20.43 5.61 10.47
CA ALA A 87 -20.88 4.26 10.18
C ALA A 87 -19.72 3.28 9.90
N TRP A 88 -18.46 3.72 9.98
CA TRP A 88 -17.32 2.86 9.67
C TRP A 88 -17.09 1.79 10.72
N ASN A 89 -16.75 0.59 10.28
CA ASN A 89 -16.16 -0.40 11.18
C ASN A 89 -14.67 -0.09 11.37
N TRP A 90 -14.33 0.58 12.45
CA TRP A 90 -12.98 1.06 12.75
C TRP A 90 -11.94 -0.05 13.04
N ARG A 91 -12.36 -1.31 13.07
CA ARG A 91 -11.47 -2.48 13.06
C ARG A 91 -11.10 -2.93 11.65
N ARG A 92 -11.81 -2.39 10.62
CA ARG A 92 -11.67 -2.76 9.21
C ARG A 92 -11.28 -1.56 8.35
N ILE A 93 -10.33 -0.75 8.85
CA ILE A 93 -9.80 0.40 8.09
C ILE A 93 -9.06 -0.13 6.85
N PRO A 94 -9.31 0.42 5.64
CA PRO A 94 -8.63 -0.03 4.42
C PRO A 94 -7.11 -0.07 4.57
N GLY A 95 -6.47 -1.10 4.06
CA GLY A 95 -5.02 -1.31 4.11
C GLY A 95 -4.52 -1.94 5.41
N THR A 96 -5.25 -1.87 6.53
CA THR A 96 -4.76 -2.36 7.82
C THR A 96 -4.86 -3.87 7.98
N THR A 97 -3.96 -4.44 8.78
CA THR A 97 -3.99 -5.85 9.24
C THR A 97 -4.22 -5.82 10.75
N ALA A 98 -5.43 -6.11 11.18
CA ALA A 98 -5.84 -5.92 12.57
C ALA A 98 -6.70 -7.07 13.10
N PRO A 99 -6.57 -7.43 14.40
CA PRO A 99 -7.50 -8.33 15.05
C PRO A 99 -8.87 -7.67 15.19
N GLN A 100 -9.91 -8.46 15.05
CA GLN A 100 -11.30 -8.01 15.18
C GLN A 100 -11.73 -7.99 16.65
N LEU A 101 -11.04 -7.18 17.46
CA LEU A 101 -11.29 -7.04 18.90
C LEU A 101 -12.72 -6.54 19.17
N ASP A 102 -13.30 -6.91 20.30
CA ASP A 102 -14.63 -6.43 20.70
C ASP A 102 -14.64 -4.90 20.90
N THR A 103 -13.54 -4.36 21.42
CA THR A 103 -13.36 -2.92 21.66
C THR A 103 -12.11 -2.41 20.94
N ILE A 104 -12.22 -1.24 20.29
CA ILE A 104 -11.06 -0.54 19.72
C ILE A 104 -10.14 -0.11 20.87
N PRO A 105 -8.81 -0.39 20.80
CA PRO A 105 -7.88 0.08 21.80
C PRO A 105 -7.88 1.62 21.91
N MET A 106 -7.74 2.12 23.12
CA MET A 106 -7.44 3.54 23.34
C MET A 106 -5.92 3.73 23.33
N ALA A 107 -5.47 4.91 22.89
CA ALA A 107 -4.05 5.25 22.96
C ALA A 107 -3.50 5.16 24.40
N ALA A 108 -2.24 4.75 24.54
CA ALA A 108 -1.59 4.58 25.85
C ALA A 108 -1.38 5.91 26.58
N SER A 109 -1.27 7.01 25.83
CA SER A 109 -1.16 8.37 26.35
C SER A 109 -1.76 9.36 25.39
N ASP A 110 -2.28 10.46 25.94
CA ASP A 110 -2.81 11.55 25.15
C ASP A 110 -1.71 12.16 24.28
N TRP A 111 -2.01 12.45 23.00
CA TRP A 111 -1.21 13.22 22.06
C TRP A 111 0.17 12.62 21.68
N GLN A 112 0.66 11.56 22.33
CA GLN A 112 2.05 11.15 22.17
C GLN A 112 2.28 9.67 21.86
N THR A 113 1.26 8.92 21.48
CA THR A 113 1.45 7.52 21.10
C THR A 113 2.16 7.41 19.77
N ARG A 114 3.40 6.95 19.79
CA ARG A 114 4.23 6.70 18.61
C ARG A 114 4.03 5.28 18.08
N GLY A 115 4.45 5.06 16.83
CA GLY A 115 4.59 3.70 16.31
C GLY A 115 5.73 2.94 17.01
N THR A 116 5.72 1.63 16.84
CA THR A 116 6.71 0.71 17.44
C THR A 116 7.75 0.24 16.41
N SER A 117 7.47 0.37 15.12
CA SER A 117 8.37 -0.05 14.05
C SER A 117 9.42 1.01 13.76
N THR A 118 10.65 0.58 13.57
CA THR A 118 11.71 1.42 12.99
C THR A 118 11.70 1.39 11.47
N PHE A 119 11.12 0.36 10.84
CA PHE A 119 11.12 0.17 9.40
C PHE A 119 9.75 0.55 8.81
N ALA A 120 9.60 1.81 8.49
CA ALA A 120 8.49 2.38 7.73
C ALA A 120 9.04 3.43 6.79
N GLY A 121 8.78 3.29 5.48
CA GLY A 121 9.34 4.19 4.49
C GLY A 121 9.11 3.70 3.07
N GLY A 122 9.79 4.30 2.11
CA GLY A 122 9.63 3.91 0.72
C GLY A 122 10.64 4.57 -0.20
N VAL A 123 10.72 4.08 -1.43
CA VAL A 123 11.52 4.64 -2.51
C VAL A 123 10.62 5.23 -3.59
N SER A 124 11.04 6.33 -4.17
CA SER A 124 10.32 7.04 -5.25
C SER A 124 11.29 7.59 -6.29
N ASP A 125 10.89 7.53 -7.57
CA ASP A 125 11.52 8.28 -8.66
C ASP A 125 10.68 9.49 -9.09
N SER A 126 9.69 9.88 -8.30
CA SER A 126 8.65 10.90 -8.52
C SER A 126 7.48 10.44 -9.39
N ILE A 127 7.57 9.29 -10.07
CA ILE A 127 6.50 8.74 -10.93
C ILE A 127 6.07 7.36 -10.42
N TYR A 128 7.00 6.51 -10.04
CA TYR A 128 6.79 5.17 -9.51
C TYR A 128 7.48 5.02 -8.16
N GLY A 129 7.14 3.99 -7.43
CA GLY A 129 7.82 3.68 -6.18
C GLY A 129 7.22 2.50 -5.44
N VAL A 130 7.79 2.22 -4.28
CA VAL A 130 7.30 1.22 -3.34
C VAL A 130 7.33 1.77 -1.93
N SER A 131 6.27 1.54 -1.17
CA SER A 131 6.18 1.82 0.26
C SER A 131 6.25 0.52 1.03
N ALA A 132 6.92 0.52 2.18
CA ALA A 132 7.16 -0.67 2.99
C ALA A 132 6.98 -0.40 4.47
N TYR A 133 6.46 -1.38 5.20
CA TYR A 133 6.16 -1.27 6.62
C TYR A 133 6.36 -2.62 7.34
N ALA A 134 7.28 -2.66 8.28
CA ALA A 134 7.41 -3.79 9.20
C ALA A 134 6.50 -3.57 10.42
N TYR A 135 5.19 -3.77 10.20
CA TYR A 135 4.17 -3.59 11.23
C TYR A 135 4.38 -4.52 12.42
N MET A 136 4.27 -3.98 13.63
CA MET A 136 4.25 -4.73 14.88
C MET A 136 3.49 -3.94 15.93
N ASP A 137 2.54 -4.56 16.58
CA ASP A 137 1.80 -3.96 17.70
C ASP A 137 1.52 -5.01 18.78
N ASN A 138 2.06 -4.80 19.97
CA ASN A 138 1.89 -5.66 21.13
C ASN A 138 1.01 -5.03 22.22
N TYR A 139 0.36 -3.90 21.93
CA TYR A 139 -0.45 -3.17 22.89
C TYR A 139 -1.89 -3.67 22.91
N ALA A 140 -2.52 -3.61 24.10
CA ALA A 140 -3.97 -3.76 24.33
C ALA A 140 -4.63 -4.99 23.64
N GLY A 141 -3.92 -6.11 23.55
CA GLY A 141 -4.44 -7.35 22.96
C GLY A 141 -4.37 -7.40 21.43
N VAL A 142 -3.81 -6.40 20.77
CA VAL A 142 -3.55 -6.42 19.31
C VAL A 142 -2.58 -7.53 18.96
N ASN A 143 -1.42 -7.60 19.59
CA ASN A 143 -0.43 -8.68 19.50
C ASN A 143 -0.25 -9.23 18.07
N THR A 144 -0.13 -8.33 17.10
CA THR A 144 -0.12 -8.67 15.66
C THR A 144 1.05 -8.00 14.97
N GLY A 145 1.72 -8.75 14.09
CA GLY A 145 2.79 -8.25 13.23
C GLY A 145 2.66 -8.74 11.80
N ALA A 146 3.20 -7.97 10.86
CA ALA A 146 3.23 -8.28 9.43
C ALA A 146 4.34 -7.50 8.70
N LYS A 147 4.84 -8.04 7.60
CA LYS A 147 5.61 -7.30 6.59
C LYS A 147 4.65 -6.88 5.49
N LYS A 148 4.56 -5.57 5.23
CA LYS A 148 3.59 -5.00 4.28
C LYS A 148 4.32 -4.13 3.26
N ALA A 149 3.96 -4.27 1.98
CA ALA A 149 4.47 -3.38 0.94
C ALA A 149 3.40 -3.10 -0.11
N TRP A 150 3.48 -1.88 -0.68
CA TRP A 150 2.62 -1.37 -1.72
C TRP A 150 3.49 -0.93 -2.88
N PHE A 151 3.28 -1.53 -4.07
CA PHE A 151 4.05 -1.33 -5.28
C PHE A 151 3.22 -0.56 -6.29
N PHE A 152 3.69 0.59 -6.74
CA PHE A 152 2.91 1.57 -7.47
C PHE A 152 3.33 1.64 -8.93
N PHE A 153 2.34 1.47 -9.84
CA PHE A 153 2.51 1.51 -11.29
C PHE A 153 1.46 2.44 -11.93
N ASP A 154 1.32 2.42 -13.27
CA ASP A 154 0.40 3.34 -13.95
C ASP A 154 -1.08 2.99 -13.74
N ASN A 155 -1.44 1.71 -13.85
CA ASN A 155 -2.83 1.28 -13.86
C ASN A 155 -3.19 0.40 -12.66
N GLU A 156 -2.24 0.17 -11.77
CA GLU A 156 -2.45 -0.73 -10.63
C GLU A 156 -1.54 -0.39 -9.44
N VAL A 157 -2.01 -0.77 -8.28
CA VAL A 157 -1.22 -0.88 -7.05
C VAL A 157 -1.21 -2.34 -6.61
N VAL A 158 -0.03 -2.92 -6.45
CA VAL A 158 0.14 -4.29 -5.94
C VAL A 158 0.41 -4.21 -4.45
N CYS A 159 -0.38 -4.91 -3.66
CA CYS A 159 -0.29 -4.90 -2.20
C CYS A 159 0.06 -6.29 -1.69
N LEU A 160 1.17 -6.38 -0.98
CA LEU A 160 1.68 -7.63 -0.43
C LEU A 160 1.73 -7.59 1.09
N GLY A 161 1.45 -8.72 1.69
CA GLY A 161 1.66 -8.97 3.11
C GLY A 161 2.20 -10.36 3.37
N SER A 162 3.16 -10.45 4.29
CA SER A 162 3.78 -11.71 4.67
C SER A 162 4.18 -11.69 6.15
N GLY A 163 4.56 -12.85 6.67
CA GLY A 163 4.94 -12.96 8.08
C GLY A 163 3.83 -12.47 9.02
N ILE A 164 2.56 -12.66 8.65
CA ILE A 164 1.43 -12.27 9.50
C ILE A 164 1.36 -13.26 10.64
N ASN A 165 1.66 -12.77 11.82
CA ASN A 165 1.62 -13.53 13.06
C ASN A 165 0.80 -12.77 14.09
N SER A 166 -0.01 -13.48 14.86
CA SER A 166 -0.77 -12.91 15.96
C SER A 166 -0.93 -13.88 17.11
N THR A 167 -0.98 -13.36 18.31
CA THR A 167 -1.41 -14.06 19.53
C THR A 167 -2.67 -13.43 20.11
N SER A 168 -3.33 -12.57 19.37
CA SER A 168 -4.64 -12.02 19.73
C SER A 168 -5.68 -13.15 19.82
N TYR A 169 -6.64 -13.02 20.74
CA TYR A 169 -7.77 -13.94 20.85
C TYR A 169 -8.76 -13.82 19.69
N ALA A 170 -8.76 -12.68 19.01
CA ALA A 170 -9.68 -12.37 17.93
C ALA A 170 -9.10 -12.78 16.56
N PRO A 171 -9.94 -13.08 15.56
CA PRO A 171 -9.48 -13.34 14.20
C PRO A 171 -8.83 -12.09 13.60
N VAL A 172 -7.77 -12.27 12.83
CA VAL A 172 -7.02 -11.19 12.17
C VAL A 172 -7.50 -11.03 10.74
N TYR A 173 -7.85 -9.79 10.39
CA TYR A 173 -8.26 -9.44 9.03
C TYR A 173 -7.28 -8.44 8.42
N THR A 174 -7.03 -8.56 7.10
CA THR A 174 -6.45 -7.49 6.29
C THR A 174 -7.56 -6.90 5.44
N THR A 175 -7.95 -5.67 5.72
CA THR A 175 -8.98 -4.98 4.94
C THR A 175 -8.37 -4.39 3.66
N ILE A 176 -8.98 -4.64 2.52
CA ILE A 176 -8.57 -4.09 1.23
C ILE A 176 -9.22 -2.74 1.00
N ASN A 177 -10.55 -2.68 1.19
CA ASN A 177 -11.32 -1.43 1.10
C ASN A 177 -12.54 -1.50 2.01
N GLN A 178 -12.95 -0.34 2.49
CA GLN A 178 -14.23 -0.09 3.15
C GLN A 178 -14.69 1.30 2.73
N CYS A 179 -15.65 1.38 1.81
CA CYS A 179 -16.11 2.62 1.20
C CYS A 179 -17.63 2.64 1.05
N LEU A 180 -18.19 3.78 0.66
CA LEU A 180 -19.61 3.88 0.34
C LEU A 180 -19.99 2.92 -0.79
N LEU A 181 -21.18 2.36 -0.68
CA LEU A 181 -21.76 1.50 -1.71
C LEU A 181 -22.59 2.35 -2.67
N ASP A 182 -21.93 3.08 -3.57
CA ASP A 182 -22.60 3.90 -4.56
C ASP A 182 -23.13 3.07 -5.74
N ASP A 183 -22.35 2.11 -6.25
CA ASP A 183 -22.79 1.11 -7.21
C ASP A 183 -23.24 -0.17 -6.50
N LYS A 184 -24.51 -0.49 -6.62
CA LYS A 184 -25.09 -1.71 -6.02
C LYS A 184 -24.67 -2.98 -6.77
N ASN A 185 -24.00 -2.89 -7.92
CA ASN A 185 -23.58 -4.02 -8.73
C ASN A 185 -22.15 -4.43 -8.39
N ILE A 186 -22.01 -5.22 -7.33
CA ILE A 186 -20.75 -5.89 -7.03
C ILE A 186 -20.68 -7.17 -7.84
N LEU A 187 -19.65 -7.31 -8.66
CA LEU A 187 -19.39 -8.54 -9.43
C LEU A 187 -18.23 -9.30 -8.79
N LEU A 188 -18.35 -10.61 -8.70
CA LEU A 188 -17.29 -11.52 -8.26
C LEU A 188 -17.09 -12.61 -9.32
N SER A 189 -15.84 -12.97 -9.56
CA SER A 189 -15.48 -14.18 -10.31
C SER A 189 -14.79 -15.18 -9.39
N GLN A 190 -15.27 -16.41 -9.45
CA GLN A 190 -14.62 -17.56 -8.80
C GLN A 190 -14.65 -18.75 -9.74
N ASN A 191 -13.51 -19.37 -9.99
CA ASN A 191 -13.37 -20.47 -10.97
C ASN A 191 -13.89 -20.07 -12.36
N LYS A 192 -13.66 -18.81 -12.77
CA LYS A 192 -14.13 -18.20 -14.02
C LYS A 192 -15.65 -18.06 -14.14
N GLN A 193 -16.40 -18.37 -13.10
CA GLN A 193 -17.84 -18.13 -13.02
C GLN A 193 -18.10 -16.78 -12.38
N GLN A 194 -18.96 -15.97 -12.97
CA GLN A 194 -19.30 -14.64 -12.52
C GLN A 194 -20.62 -14.66 -11.77
N THR A 195 -20.66 -13.90 -10.67
CA THR A 195 -21.86 -13.75 -9.84
C THR A 195 -22.01 -12.29 -9.43
N THR A 196 -23.23 -11.79 -9.46
CA THR A 196 -23.60 -10.52 -8.83
C THR A 196 -23.87 -10.76 -7.36
N ILE A 197 -23.17 -10.01 -6.51
CA ILE A 197 -23.26 -10.16 -5.04
C ILE A 197 -24.49 -9.43 -4.52
N LYS A 198 -25.32 -10.13 -3.80
CA LYS A 198 -26.47 -9.58 -3.08
C LYS A 198 -26.06 -8.91 -1.79
N LYS A 199 -27.00 -8.25 -1.10
CA LYS A 199 -26.80 -7.67 0.23
C LYS A 199 -26.49 -8.75 1.27
N GLY A 200 -25.46 -8.55 2.11
CA GLY A 200 -25.07 -9.48 3.17
C GLY A 200 -23.56 -9.58 3.41
N GLU A 201 -23.17 -10.54 4.22
CA GLU A 201 -21.78 -10.94 4.45
C GLU A 201 -21.51 -12.29 3.79
N PHE A 202 -20.36 -12.39 3.14
CA PHE A 202 -19.96 -13.56 2.38
C PHE A 202 -18.49 -13.89 2.64
N SER A 203 -18.14 -15.18 2.50
CA SER A 203 -16.77 -15.64 2.52
C SER A 203 -16.51 -16.50 1.28
N TYR A 204 -15.38 -16.24 0.62
CA TYR A 204 -14.98 -16.93 -0.61
C TYR A 204 -13.57 -17.46 -0.46
N ASP A 205 -13.33 -18.69 -0.85
CA ASP A 205 -12.01 -19.26 -0.90
C ASP A 205 -11.40 -19.06 -2.30
N SER A 206 -10.35 -18.23 -2.35
CA SER A 206 -9.57 -17.93 -3.57
C SER A 206 -10.42 -17.51 -4.79
N PRO A 207 -11.23 -16.44 -4.68
CA PRO A 207 -11.90 -15.90 -5.87
C PRO A 207 -10.85 -15.33 -6.84
N ASP A 208 -11.20 -15.27 -8.13
CA ASP A 208 -10.32 -14.71 -9.15
C ASP A 208 -10.20 -13.19 -8.98
N TRP A 209 -11.36 -12.53 -8.83
CA TRP A 209 -11.44 -11.08 -8.68
C TRP A 209 -12.80 -10.61 -8.16
N VAL A 210 -12.83 -9.38 -7.66
CA VAL A 210 -14.03 -8.61 -7.33
C VAL A 210 -13.99 -7.30 -8.11
N LEU A 211 -15.12 -6.83 -8.60
CA LEU A 211 -15.30 -5.53 -9.26
C LEU A 211 -16.38 -4.73 -8.53
N HIS A 212 -16.03 -3.54 -8.07
CA HIS A 212 -16.95 -2.60 -7.42
C HIS A 212 -16.56 -1.17 -7.80
N ASN A 213 -17.53 -0.35 -8.17
CA ASN A 213 -17.40 1.09 -8.41
C ASN A 213 -16.20 1.48 -9.31
N GLY A 214 -16.04 0.75 -10.43
CA GLY A 214 -14.95 1.02 -11.37
C GLY A 214 -13.56 0.59 -10.92
N ILE A 215 -13.47 -0.16 -9.82
CA ILE A 215 -12.21 -0.66 -9.25
C ILE A 215 -12.22 -2.19 -9.26
N GLY A 216 -11.24 -2.78 -9.94
CA GLY A 216 -10.97 -4.21 -9.90
C GLY A 216 -10.04 -4.58 -8.74
N TYR A 217 -10.39 -5.65 -8.03
CA TYR A 217 -9.58 -6.25 -6.98
C TYR A 217 -9.25 -7.70 -7.38
N ILE A 218 -7.97 -8.00 -7.60
CA ILE A 218 -7.50 -9.31 -8.08
C ILE A 218 -6.71 -10.01 -6.98
N PHE A 219 -6.85 -11.33 -6.88
CA PHE A 219 -6.22 -12.18 -5.84
C PHE A 219 -5.25 -13.18 -6.44
N PRO A 220 -4.05 -12.76 -6.90
CA PRO A 220 -3.14 -13.59 -7.69
C PRO A 220 -2.57 -14.79 -6.93
N GLN A 221 -2.61 -14.77 -5.60
CA GLN A 221 -2.16 -15.86 -4.72
C GLN A 221 -3.33 -16.51 -3.95
N GLY A 222 -4.57 -16.20 -4.34
CA GLY A 222 -5.76 -16.68 -3.65
C GLY A 222 -5.88 -16.16 -2.22
N GLY A 223 -6.52 -16.94 -1.35
CA GLY A 223 -6.76 -16.64 0.05
C GLY A 223 -8.23 -16.64 0.42
N ARG A 224 -8.52 -16.64 1.72
CA ARG A 224 -9.89 -16.54 2.22
C ARG A 224 -10.33 -15.10 2.26
N ILE A 225 -11.26 -14.73 1.37
CA ILE A 225 -11.78 -13.38 1.20
C ILE A 225 -13.11 -13.23 1.91
N PHE A 226 -13.25 -12.17 2.72
CA PHE A 226 -14.57 -11.73 3.18
C PHE A 226 -15.05 -10.56 2.34
N LEU A 227 -16.33 -10.51 2.06
CA LEU A 227 -17.02 -9.42 1.40
C LEU A 227 -18.29 -9.09 2.18
N CYS A 228 -18.45 -7.84 2.58
CA CYS A 228 -19.64 -7.35 3.26
C CYS A 228 -20.24 -6.20 2.44
N ASN A 229 -21.53 -6.28 2.21
CA ASN A 229 -22.31 -5.30 1.48
C ASN A 229 -23.61 -5.09 2.25
N GLN A 230 -23.61 -4.13 3.18
CA GLN A 230 -24.76 -3.89 4.05
C GLN A 230 -24.77 -2.50 4.66
N GLN A 231 -25.91 -2.11 5.19
CA GLN A 231 -26.05 -0.90 5.97
C GLN A 231 -25.26 -1.00 7.28
N GLN A 232 -24.50 0.04 7.58
CA GLN A 232 -23.82 0.25 8.86
C GLN A 232 -24.33 1.53 9.52
N THR A 233 -24.24 1.60 10.84
CA THR A 233 -24.77 2.71 11.63
C THR A 233 -23.77 3.14 12.69
N GLY A 234 -23.84 4.40 13.09
CA GLY A 234 -23.09 4.99 14.18
C GLY A 234 -23.30 6.49 14.25
N SER A 235 -22.65 7.16 15.17
CA SER A 235 -22.76 8.59 15.35
C SER A 235 -21.41 9.29 15.31
N TRP A 236 -21.39 10.57 14.98
CA TRP A 236 -20.19 11.40 15.11
C TRP A 236 -19.71 11.48 16.57
N TYR A 237 -20.65 11.47 17.52
CA TYR A 237 -20.35 11.44 18.95
C TYR A 237 -19.47 10.25 19.36
N ASP A 238 -19.63 9.09 18.71
CA ASP A 238 -18.82 7.91 19.00
C ASP A 238 -17.33 8.10 18.64
N ILE A 239 -17.01 9.12 17.84
CA ILE A 239 -15.66 9.46 17.39
C ILE A 239 -15.14 10.69 18.12
N ASN A 240 -16.03 11.67 18.35
CA ASN A 240 -15.73 12.93 18.98
C ASN A 240 -16.92 13.37 19.87
N HIS A 241 -16.70 13.47 21.17
CA HIS A 241 -17.75 13.79 22.13
C HIS A 241 -18.32 15.22 22.03
N THR A 242 -17.72 16.09 21.21
CA THR A 242 -18.28 17.42 20.93
C THR A 242 -19.32 17.41 19.80
N GLU A 243 -19.41 16.29 19.07
CA GLU A 243 -20.24 16.14 17.89
C GLU A 243 -21.66 15.60 18.19
N SER A 244 -22.49 15.53 17.16
CA SER A 244 -23.89 15.07 17.25
C SER A 244 -23.98 13.58 17.60
N LYS A 245 -24.96 13.27 18.50
CA LYS A 245 -25.40 11.91 18.84
C LYS A 245 -26.37 11.32 17.83
N GLU A 246 -26.77 12.08 16.82
CA GLU A 246 -27.68 11.61 15.79
C GLU A 246 -27.10 10.41 15.04
N MET A 247 -27.93 9.34 14.99
CA MET A 247 -27.52 8.10 14.31
C MET A 247 -27.47 8.29 12.79
N GLN A 248 -26.32 8.10 12.23
CA GLN A 248 -26.05 8.10 10.78
C GLN A 248 -26.12 6.68 10.25
N GLN A 249 -26.67 6.53 9.04
CA GLN A 249 -26.77 5.26 8.33
C GLN A 249 -26.08 5.37 6.96
N ARG A 250 -25.26 4.40 6.61
CA ARG A 250 -24.58 4.34 5.31
C ARG A 250 -24.63 2.91 4.78
N GLU A 251 -24.89 2.76 3.48
CA GLU A 251 -24.63 1.50 2.78
C GLU A 251 -23.14 1.42 2.50
N VAL A 252 -22.50 0.34 2.96
CA VAL A 252 -21.02 0.21 2.97
C VAL A 252 -20.61 -1.07 2.29
N PHE A 253 -19.65 -0.95 1.39
CA PHE A 253 -18.90 -2.06 0.81
C PHE A 253 -17.63 -2.28 1.63
N THR A 254 -17.37 -3.53 2.03
CA THR A 254 -16.12 -3.93 2.71
C THR A 254 -15.58 -5.20 2.09
N LEU A 255 -14.29 -5.22 1.79
CA LEU A 255 -13.57 -6.34 1.19
C LEU A 255 -12.24 -6.57 1.90
N GLY A 256 -11.84 -7.81 2.12
CA GLY A 256 -10.55 -8.11 2.73
C GLY A 256 -10.25 -9.60 2.88
N PHE A 257 -9.10 -9.89 3.49
CA PHE A 257 -8.65 -11.25 3.82
C PHE A 257 -8.99 -11.58 5.26
N ASN A 258 -9.44 -12.80 5.48
CA ASN A 258 -9.61 -13.38 6.80
C ASN A 258 -8.48 -14.40 7.05
N HIS A 259 -7.53 -14.06 7.93
CA HIS A 259 -6.40 -14.91 8.28
C HIS A 259 -6.72 -15.89 9.41
N GLY A 260 -7.94 -15.86 9.94
CA GLY A 260 -8.36 -16.66 11.09
C GLY A 260 -7.81 -16.16 12.42
N THR A 261 -8.02 -16.95 13.47
CA THR A 261 -7.51 -16.68 14.81
C THR A 261 -6.10 -17.24 14.94
N ASN A 262 -5.20 -16.48 15.58
CA ASN A 262 -3.82 -16.88 15.85
C ASN A 262 -3.04 -17.30 14.56
N PRO A 263 -3.07 -16.48 13.48
CA PRO A 263 -2.35 -16.80 12.25
C PRO A 263 -0.85 -16.96 12.51
N ARG A 264 -0.23 -17.87 11.76
CA ARG A 264 1.21 -18.15 11.81
C ARG A 264 1.80 -18.02 10.41
N ASN A 265 2.66 -17.05 10.21
CA ASN A 265 3.31 -16.76 8.93
C ASN A 265 2.33 -16.68 7.74
N ALA A 266 1.12 -16.16 8.00
CA ALA A 266 0.13 -15.99 6.95
C ALA A 266 0.56 -14.89 5.96
N THR A 267 -0.03 -14.93 4.75
CA THR A 267 0.30 -14.01 3.66
C THR A 267 -0.97 -13.50 2.98
N TYR A 268 -0.83 -12.40 2.24
CA TYR A 268 -1.80 -11.96 1.26
C TYR A 268 -1.12 -11.33 0.05
N ALA A 269 -1.80 -11.37 -1.08
CA ALA A 269 -1.44 -10.61 -2.26
C ALA A 269 -2.71 -10.18 -2.97
N TYR A 270 -2.83 -8.89 -3.25
CA TYR A 270 -3.91 -8.36 -4.07
C TYR A 270 -3.42 -7.23 -4.98
N ILE A 271 -4.14 -7.04 -6.07
CA ILE A 271 -3.90 -5.95 -7.00
C ILE A 271 -5.17 -5.09 -7.04
N ILE A 272 -5.02 -3.80 -6.85
CA ILE A 272 -6.06 -2.80 -7.09
C ILE A 272 -5.85 -2.24 -8.49
N ALA A 273 -6.87 -2.35 -9.35
CA ALA A 273 -6.86 -1.90 -10.73
C ALA A 273 -8.02 -0.92 -10.97
N PRO A 274 -7.82 0.40 -10.83
CA PRO A 274 -8.83 1.40 -11.10
C PRO A 274 -9.14 1.54 -12.59
N GLY A 275 -10.32 2.11 -12.92
CA GLY A 275 -10.74 2.35 -14.32
C GLY A 275 -11.31 1.15 -15.04
N ILE A 276 -11.61 0.06 -14.32
CA ILE A 276 -12.25 -1.14 -14.86
C ILE A 276 -13.76 -1.07 -14.59
N THR A 277 -14.57 -1.00 -15.64
CA THR A 277 -16.02 -0.80 -15.52
C THR A 277 -16.86 -2.03 -15.92
N SER A 278 -16.23 -3.12 -16.35
CA SER A 278 -16.95 -4.32 -16.77
C SER A 278 -16.17 -5.61 -16.51
N ALA A 279 -16.91 -6.71 -16.34
CA ALA A 279 -16.35 -8.05 -16.23
C ALA A 279 -15.45 -8.43 -17.42
N ARG A 280 -15.79 -7.95 -18.63
CA ARG A 280 -14.97 -8.17 -19.84
C ARG A 280 -13.58 -7.53 -19.69
N GLN A 281 -13.54 -6.26 -19.26
CA GLN A 281 -12.28 -5.56 -19.00
C GLN A 281 -11.51 -6.23 -17.87
N MET A 282 -12.20 -6.65 -16.79
CA MET A 282 -11.60 -7.35 -15.66
C MET A 282 -10.91 -8.65 -16.09
N ASN A 283 -11.59 -9.47 -16.89
CA ASN A 283 -11.03 -10.71 -17.42
C ASN A 283 -9.83 -10.47 -18.36
N ALA A 284 -9.89 -9.41 -19.17
CA ALA A 284 -8.79 -9.03 -20.06
C ALA A 284 -7.56 -8.55 -19.25
N TYR A 285 -7.78 -7.72 -18.23
CA TYR A 285 -6.75 -7.25 -17.34
C TYR A 285 -6.10 -8.41 -16.57
N ASN A 286 -6.90 -9.26 -15.95
CA ASN A 286 -6.39 -10.40 -15.15
C ASN A 286 -5.48 -11.35 -15.96
N LYS A 287 -5.72 -11.46 -17.27
CA LYS A 287 -4.89 -12.28 -18.17
C LYS A 287 -3.60 -11.60 -18.62
N LYS A 288 -3.55 -10.25 -18.68
CA LYS A 288 -2.50 -9.51 -19.41
C LYS A 288 -1.98 -8.27 -18.67
N ASN A 289 -2.08 -8.21 -17.34
CA ASN A 289 -1.61 -7.04 -16.58
C ASN A 289 -0.10 -6.82 -16.67
N GLY A 290 0.69 -7.87 -16.82
CA GLY A 290 2.15 -7.78 -16.89
C GLY A 290 2.84 -7.76 -15.53
N ILE A 291 2.09 -7.90 -14.45
CA ILE A 291 2.60 -7.97 -13.09
C ILE A 291 3.11 -9.37 -12.77
N GLU A 292 4.27 -9.45 -12.17
CA GLU A 292 4.86 -10.68 -11.60
C GLU A 292 5.20 -10.44 -10.12
N ILE A 293 4.57 -11.18 -9.23
CA ILE A 293 4.95 -11.24 -7.82
C ILE A 293 6.01 -12.32 -7.68
N LEU A 294 7.26 -11.92 -7.47
CA LEU A 294 8.44 -12.79 -7.50
C LEU A 294 8.89 -13.25 -6.12
N ALA A 295 8.56 -12.46 -5.08
CA ALA A 295 8.73 -12.85 -3.69
C ALA A 295 7.66 -12.18 -2.83
N ASN A 296 7.14 -12.92 -1.85
CA ASN A 296 6.26 -12.41 -0.80
C ASN A 296 6.56 -13.19 0.49
N THR A 297 7.66 -12.85 1.13
CA THR A 297 8.18 -13.51 2.33
C THR A 297 8.48 -12.48 3.43
N ASP A 298 8.74 -12.95 4.64
CA ASP A 298 9.16 -12.10 5.77
C ASP A 298 10.54 -11.45 5.57
N ALA A 299 11.35 -11.99 4.65
CA ALA A 299 12.68 -11.49 4.31
C ALA A 299 12.64 -10.44 3.20
N MET A 300 11.78 -10.63 2.21
CA MET A 300 11.71 -9.77 1.04
C MET A 300 10.35 -9.84 0.33
N GLN A 301 9.97 -8.73 -0.29
CA GLN A 301 8.81 -8.63 -1.18
C GLN A 301 9.25 -7.99 -2.49
N ILE A 302 8.94 -8.63 -3.62
CA ILE A 302 9.47 -8.24 -4.93
C ILE A 302 8.39 -8.36 -5.98
N VAL A 303 8.19 -7.28 -6.73
CA VAL A 303 7.24 -7.19 -7.84
C VAL A 303 7.95 -6.64 -9.07
N ARG A 304 7.66 -7.24 -10.21
CA ARG A 304 8.08 -6.75 -11.52
C ARG A 304 6.86 -6.35 -12.35
N ASN A 305 6.92 -5.19 -12.98
CA ASN A 305 6.05 -4.86 -14.10
C ASN A 305 6.83 -5.03 -15.40
N LYS A 306 6.47 -6.07 -16.18
CA LYS A 306 7.16 -6.40 -17.42
C LYS A 306 6.95 -5.36 -18.53
N LYS A 307 5.80 -4.72 -18.56
CA LYS A 307 5.47 -3.73 -19.59
C LYS A 307 6.29 -2.46 -19.44
N LEU A 308 6.51 -2.05 -18.18
CA LEU A 308 7.27 -0.86 -17.83
C LEU A 308 8.77 -1.15 -17.65
N ASN A 309 9.18 -2.43 -17.67
CA ASN A 309 10.54 -2.87 -17.34
C ASN A 309 11.03 -2.33 -15.97
N ILE A 310 10.13 -2.38 -14.97
CA ILE A 310 10.39 -1.90 -13.61
C ILE A 310 10.38 -3.07 -12.64
N TRP A 311 11.41 -3.14 -11.80
CA TRP A 311 11.54 -4.06 -10.68
C TRP A 311 11.49 -3.25 -9.39
N GLN A 312 10.56 -3.53 -8.50
CA GLN A 312 10.43 -2.91 -7.20
C GLN A 312 10.66 -3.98 -6.13
N MET A 313 11.54 -3.70 -5.18
CA MET A 313 12.02 -4.67 -4.20
C MET A 313 12.07 -4.05 -2.81
N VAL A 314 11.61 -4.79 -1.83
CA VAL A 314 11.76 -4.50 -0.41
C VAL A 314 12.55 -5.64 0.23
N PHE A 315 13.65 -5.32 0.85
CA PHE A 315 14.43 -6.22 1.68
C PHE A 315 14.28 -5.81 3.14
N TYR A 316 13.70 -6.66 3.96
CA TYR A 316 13.53 -6.40 5.40
C TYR A 316 14.78 -6.75 6.22
N ARG A 317 15.75 -7.39 5.60
CA ARG A 317 17.10 -7.70 6.10
C ARG A 317 18.06 -7.84 4.92
N GLU A 318 19.36 -8.01 5.21
CA GLU A 318 20.32 -8.42 4.19
C GLU A 318 19.85 -9.67 3.43
N GLY A 319 20.18 -9.75 2.14
CA GLY A 319 19.76 -10.90 1.36
C GLY A 319 20.13 -10.83 -0.12
N THR A 320 19.84 -11.93 -0.80
CA THR A 320 20.04 -12.06 -2.23
C THR A 320 18.75 -12.55 -2.89
N PHE A 321 18.32 -11.84 -3.90
CA PHE A 321 17.25 -12.26 -4.81
C PHE A 321 17.87 -12.68 -6.13
N THR A 322 17.47 -13.85 -6.63
CA THR A 322 17.95 -14.39 -7.92
C THR A 322 16.74 -14.75 -8.79
N HIS A 323 16.77 -14.22 -9.99
CA HIS A 323 15.86 -14.55 -11.08
C HIS A 323 16.68 -14.74 -12.37
N LYS A 324 16.13 -15.45 -13.37
CA LYS A 324 16.81 -15.68 -14.67
C LYS A 324 17.33 -14.40 -15.36
N ASP A 325 16.68 -13.27 -15.12
CA ASP A 325 16.99 -11.99 -15.74
C ASP A 325 17.93 -11.12 -14.89
N ILE A 326 17.98 -11.34 -13.57
CA ILE A 326 18.72 -10.47 -12.66
C ILE A 326 19.03 -11.17 -11.33
N THR A 327 20.19 -10.87 -10.76
CA THR A 327 20.49 -11.14 -9.35
C THR A 327 20.76 -9.82 -8.64
N VAL A 328 20.12 -9.60 -7.50
CA VAL A 328 20.31 -8.43 -6.64
C VAL A 328 20.66 -8.89 -5.25
N LYS A 329 21.81 -8.42 -4.73
CA LYS A 329 22.23 -8.67 -3.35
C LYS A 329 22.34 -7.34 -2.62
N VAL A 330 21.82 -7.29 -1.41
CA VAL A 330 21.92 -6.15 -0.51
C VAL A 330 22.56 -6.59 0.82
N ASP A 331 23.39 -5.75 1.39
CA ASP A 331 24.04 -6.00 2.69
C ASP A 331 23.21 -5.53 3.89
N LYS A 332 22.11 -4.81 3.64
CA LYS A 332 21.21 -4.27 4.68
C LYS A 332 19.78 -4.16 4.18
N ALA A 333 18.84 -4.01 5.12
CA ALA A 333 17.45 -3.74 4.83
C ALA A 333 17.27 -2.45 4.01
N CYS A 334 16.46 -2.47 2.96
CA CYS A 334 16.21 -1.31 2.10
C CYS A 334 14.95 -1.49 1.25
N ALA A 335 14.49 -0.39 0.65
CA ALA A 335 13.55 -0.40 -0.46
C ALA A 335 14.26 0.11 -1.71
N LEU A 336 14.14 -0.61 -2.83
CA LEU A 336 14.80 -0.21 -4.07
C LEU A 336 13.93 -0.47 -5.31
N MET A 337 14.24 0.27 -6.37
CA MET A 337 13.63 0.12 -7.68
C MET A 337 14.70 0.14 -8.76
N LEU A 338 14.67 -0.84 -9.66
CA LEU A 338 15.51 -0.90 -10.84
C LEU A 338 14.65 -0.68 -12.09
N LYS A 339 15.12 0.18 -12.98
CA LYS A 339 14.45 0.55 -14.22
C LYS A 339 15.36 0.30 -15.39
N ASP A 340 14.77 -0.10 -16.51
CA ASP A 340 15.44 -0.20 -17.81
C ASP A 340 16.72 -1.04 -17.79
N ILE A 341 16.72 -2.12 -17.03
CA ILE A 341 17.91 -2.93 -16.71
C ILE A 341 18.68 -3.47 -17.92
N TYR A 342 18.09 -3.43 -19.11
CA TYR A 342 18.72 -3.88 -20.37
C TYR A 342 19.23 -2.71 -21.23
N GLN A 343 19.14 -1.47 -20.72
CA GLN A 343 19.53 -0.26 -21.45
C GLN A 343 20.72 0.43 -20.78
N SER A 344 21.43 1.25 -21.54
CA SER A 344 22.50 2.10 -20.99
C SER A 344 22.01 3.12 -19.98
N SER A 345 20.71 3.44 -20.02
CA SER A 345 20.00 4.32 -19.08
C SER A 345 19.52 3.62 -17.81
N ALA A 346 19.98 2.38 -17.53
CA ALA A 346 19.55 1.65 -16.34
C ALA A 346 19.76 2.43 -15.04
N GLU A 347 18.74 2.51 -14.23
CA GLU A 347 18.72 3.31 -12.99
C GLU A 347 18.40 2.45 -11.78
N LEU A 348 19.10 2.71 -10.68
CA LEU A 348 18.77 2.27 -9.33
C LEU A 348 18.26 3.45 -8.52
N HIS A 349 17.05 3.33 -8.01
CA HIS A 349 16.54 4.20 -6.96
C HIS A 349 16.49 3.39 -5.66
N ILE A 350 16.95 3.96 -4.56
CA ILE A 350 17.04 3.26 -3.27
C ILE A 350 16.77 4.21 -2.11
N ALA A 351 16.17 3.68 -1.05
CA ALA A 351 15.96 4.39 0.22
C ALA A 351 16.20 3.45 1.40
N ASP A 352 16.54 4.03 2.56
CA ASP A 352 16.55 3.36 3.86
C ASP A 352 15.25 3.66 4.62
N PRO A 353 14.25 2.77 4.64
CA PRO A 353 13.02 2.98 5.39
C PRO A 353 13.21 3.11 6.90
N ALA A 354 14.30 2.58 7.44
CA ALA A 354 14.61 2.68 8.86
C ALA A 354 15.32 3.99 9.24
N GLN A 355 15.86 4.73 8.27
CA GLN A 355 16.62 5.98 8.46
C GLN A 355 17.80 5.81 9.44
N SER A 356 18.45 4.66 9.39
CA SER A 356 19.49 4.26 10.36
C SER A 356 20.85 3.95 9.71
N GLN A 357 20.88 3.80 8.37
CA GLN A 357 22.07 3.42 7.64
C GLN A 357 22.80 4.64 7.07
N SER A 358 24.15 4.65 7.16
CA SER A 358 24.97 5.64 6.45
C SER A 358 25.29 5.20 5.04
N CYS A 359 25.26 3.90 4.79
CA CYS A 359 25.59 3.31 3.51
C CYS A 359 24.93 1.94 3.37
N ILE A 360 24.50 1.61 2.16
CA ILE A 360 23.99 0.29 1.76
C ILE A 360 24.72 -0.11 0.48
N LYS A 361 25.30 -1.32 0.46
CA LYS A 361 25.90 -1.89 -0.73
C LYS A 361 24.88 -2.71 -1.49
N VAL A 362 24.73 -2.41 -2.78
CA VAL A 362 23.86 -3.16 -3.71
C VAL A 362 24.73 -3.76 -4.80
N ASP A 363 24.73 -5.08 -4.90
CA ASP A 363 25.36 -5.81 -5.98
C ASP A 363 24.31 -6.24 -7.00
N VAL A 364 24.46 -5.84 -8.26
CA VAL A 364 23.52 -6.14 -9.35
C VAL A 364 24.22 -6.92 -10.43
N TYR A 365 23.68 -8.08 -10.81
CA TYR A 365 24.14 -8.90 -11.90
C TYR A 365 23.01 -9.15 -12.90
N ILE A 366 23.23 -8.82 -14.17
CA ILE A 366 22.26 -8.98 -15.26
C ILE A 366 22.93 -9.80 -16.38
N PRO A 367 22.66 -11.12 -16.45
CA PRO A 367 23.39 -12.04 -17.35
C PRO A 367 23.37 -11.64 -18.83
N LYS A 368 22.29 -10.97 -19.28
CA LYS A 368 22.14 -10.53 -20.67
C LYS A 368 22.94 -9.26 -21.01
N VAL A 369 23.46 -8.57 -20.00
CA VAL A 369 24.12 -7.27 -20.17
C VAL A 369 25.61 -7.35 -19.90
N SER A 370 26.01 -8.05 -18.85
CA SER A 370 27.41 -8.16 -18.44
C SER A 370 27.70 -9.51 -17.80
N LYS A 371 28.94 -9.98 -17.97
CA LYS A 371 29.48 -11.14 -17.23
C LYS A 371 29.89 -10.78 -15.79
N ASN A 372 29.99 -9.47 -15.49
CA ASN A 372 30.47 -8.97 -14.22
C ASN A 372 29.31 -8.45 -13.36
N THR A 373 29.45 -8.59 -12.05
CA THR A 373 28.55 -7.97 -11.07
C THR A 373 28.92 -6.50 -10.89
N ARG A 374 27.93 -5.62 -10.96
CA ARG A 374 28.09 -4.20 -10.61
C ARG A 374 27.81 -4.00 -9.12
N SER A 375 28.79 -3.49 -8.38
CA SER A 375 28.65 -3.07 -6.98
C SER A 375 28.41 -1.57 -6.93
N ILE A 376 27.36 -1.16 -6.22
CA ILE A 376 26.98 0.24 -6.00
C ILE A 376 26.96 0.50 -4.50
N LEU A 377 27.76 1.45 -4.06
CA LEU A 377 27.76 1.91 -2.67
C LEU A 377 26.80 3.12 -2.58
N CYS A 378 25.72 2.95 -1.84
CA CYS A 378 24.65 3.93 -1.74
C CYS A 378 24.75 4.65 -0.39
N ASP A 379 25.03 5.95 -0.39
CA ASP A 379 25.22 6.76 0.80
C ASP A 379 23.92 7.43 1.23
N PHE A 380 23.66 7.44 2.55
CA PHE A 380 22.47 8.00 3.15
C PHE A 380 22.80 8.94 4.32
N GLU A 381 21.94 9.90 4.53
CA GLU A 381 21.91 10.71 5.74
C GLU A 381 21.10 9.97 6.81
N LYS A 382 21.71 9.77 7.99
CA LYS A 382 21.00 9.18 9.17
C LYS A 382 20.18 10.20 9.95
N THR A 383 20.54 11.47 9.83
CA THR A 383 19.95 12.59 10.55
C THR A 383 19.77 13.77 9.60
N GLY A 384 18.94 14.74 9.99
CA GLY A 384 18.69 15.91 9.16
C GLY A 384 17.38 15.80 8.37
N ILE A 385 17.14 16.80 7.54
CA ILE A 385 15.87 16.98 6.84
C ILE A 385 15.67 16.00 5.69
N TYR A 386 16.75 15.36 5.21
CA TYR A 386 16.71 14.40 4.08
C TYR A 386 16.92 12.93 4.50
N ALA A 387 16.96 12.63 5.80
CA ALA A 387 17.00 11.25 6.29
C ALA A 387 15.76 10.49 5.78
N GLY A 388 15.96 9.36 5.10
CA GLY A 388 14.90 8.56 4.46
C GLY A 388 14.54 8.97 3.03
N ALA A 389 15.15 10.03 2.48
CA ALA A 389 14.96 10.43 1.09
C ALA A 389 15.51 9.36 0.12
N SER A 390 14.84 9.21 -1.02
CA SER A 390 15.31 8.35 -2.11
C SER A 390 16.58 8.89 -2.76
N LYS A 391 17.52 8.00 -3.07
CA LYS A 391 18.75 8.30 -3.82
C LYS A 391 18.70 7.59 -5.17
N LYS A 392 19.23 8.26 -6.19
CA LYS A 392 19.32 7.74 -7.57
C LYS A 392 20.77 7.47 -7.92
N TYR A 393 21.03 6.31 -8.52
CA TYR A 393 22.33 5.91 -9.03
C TYR A 393 22.19 5.40 -10.46
N SER A 394 23.19 5.70 -11.30
CA SER A 394 23.29 5.08 -12.63
C SER A 394 23.80 3.65 -12.48
N CYS A 395 23.05 2.72 -13.02
CA CYS A 395 23.48 1.33 -13.16
C CYS A 395 24.21 1.12 -14.49
N LEU A 396 25.24 1.94 -14.82
CA LEU A 396 26.06 1.71 -16.01
C LEU A 396 26.67 0.31 -15.93
N LEU A 397 26.04 -0.63 -16.60
CA LEU A 397 26.47 -2.03 -16.72
C LEU A 397 27.40 -2.22 -17.92
N TYR A 398 27.51 -1.22 -18.76
CA TYR A 398 28.44 -1.18 -19.88
C TYR A 398 29.74 -0.53 -19.40
N THR A 399 30.74 -1.31 -19.06
CA THR A 399 32.12 -0.87 -19.08
C THR A 399 32.51 -0.69 -20.54
N SER A 400 33.07 0.47 -20.89
CA SER A 400 33.76 0.70 -22.15
C SER A 400 35.07 -0.09 -22.13
N ASP A 401 35.02 -1.40 -22.23
CA ASP A 401 36.18 -2.25 -22.52
C ASP A 401 36.31 -2.48 -24.05
N ALA A 402 36.02 -1.40 -24.81
CA ALA A 402 36.24 -1.40 -26.26
C ALA A 402 37.15 -0.22 -26.64
N ALA A 403 38.26 -0.09 -25.93
CA ALA A 403 39.35 0.79 -26.34
C ALA A 403 40.67 0.24 -25.80
N ASP A 404 41.06 -0.95 -26.27
CA ASP A 404 42.43 -1.42 -26.34
C ASP A 404 42.45 -2.74 -27.15
N GLU A 405 42.32 -2.64 -28.46
CA GLU A 405 42.92 -3.53 -29.47
C GLU A 405 43.41 -2.67 -30.63
#